data_1a96a359534b9913c927aee2004f6471
#
_entry.id   1a96a359534b9913c927aee2004f6471
#
_cell.length_a   1.000
_cell.length_b   1.000
_cell.length_c   1.000
_cell.angle_alpha   90.00
_cell.angle_beta   90.00
_cell.angle_gamma   90.00
#
_symmetry.space_group_name_H-M   'P 1'
#
loop_
_entity.id
_entity.type
_entity.pdbx_description
1 polymer ?
#
loop_
_entity_poly.entity_id
_entity_poly.type
_entity_poly.pdbx_seq_one_letter_code
_entity_poly.pdbx_strand_id
1 'polypeptide(L)'
;NQTNGKEIQFFPAKNSKMQKYDRNKLDDKWSFEKVEKKERHFDDYFEICNSVATLLNEAFLLKKYEETDDYIIAEGFQIEKKLVYPAISTKSVNKKYLIIFPYSYKGGRIIHYDVEEFERKFPGATNYLRNYYDKLSKRKKDQKAQWFEYGRSQALNKVFGRKLVMPMVITNSVNINYGGKNEIPYAGYFIRCRRGSGLQLKDAKKILESPHFYDYVQKHGTPTTPSSYRISVDDIKKYKF
;
A
#
# COMPACT_ATOMS: atom_id res chain seq x y z
N ASN A 1 4.56 -35.01 17.30
CA ASN A 1 5.66 -34.49 16.46
C ASN A 1 6.97 -35.11 16.94
N GLN A 2 7.57 -35.96 16.12
CA GLN A 2 8.91 -36.50 16.38
C GLN A 2 9.89 -35.87 15.39
N THR A 3 11.00 -35.35 15.90
CA THR A 3 12.06 -34.77 15.08
C THR A 3 13.26 -35.71 15.05
N ASN A 4 13.63 -36.17 13.87
CA ASN A 4 14.86 -36.92 13.63
C ASN A 4 15.83 -35.95 12.91
N GLY A 5 16.52 -35.10 13.66
CA GLY A 5 17.59 -34.20 13.23
C GLY A 5 17.36 -33.35 11.96
N LYS A 6 16.94 -33.93 10.85
CA LYS A 6 16.72 -33.28 9.55
C LYS A 6 15.30 -33.39 9.01
N GLU A 7 14.46 -34.23 9.57
CA GLU A 7 13.08 -34.47 9.12
C GLU A 7 12.08 -34.13 10.21
N ILE A 8 10.97 -33.48 9.84
CA ILE A 8 9.80 -33.28 10.70
C ILE A 8 8.70 -34.21 10.22
N GLN A 9 8.15 -35.01 11.14
CA GLN A 9 7.03 -35.90 10.87
C GLN A 9 5.76 -35.24 11.40
N PHE A 10 4.73 -35.16 10.58
CA PHE A 10 3.49 -34.50 10.88
C PHE A 10 2.28 -35.41 10.56
N PHE A 11 1.32 -35.46 11.47
CA PHE A 11 0.05 -36.15 11.28
C PHE A 11 -1.07 -35.11 11.12
N PRO A 12 -1.63 -34.92 9.92
CA PRO A 12 -2.77 -34.03 9.74
C PRO A 12 -4.01 -34.65 10.44
N ALA A 13 -4.86 -33.80 11.03
CA ALA A 13 -5.89 -34.14 12.00
C ALA A 13 -7.07 -35.01 11.52
N LYS A 14 -7.13 -35.42 10.27
CA LYS A 14 -8.15 -36.36 9.75
C LYS A 14 -7.62 -37.21 8.59
N ASN A 15 -7.65 -38.55 8.73
CA ASN A 15 -7.23 -39.54 7.72
C ASN A 15 -5.75 -39.52 7.35
N SER A 16 -4.95 -39.92 8.29
CA SER A 16 -3.57 -39.51 8.25
C SER A 16 -2.60 -40.60 7.85
N LYS A 17 -2.13 -40.47 6.65
CA LYS A 17 -0.80 -40.99 6.35
C LYS A 17 0.23 -39.99 6.88
N MET A 18 1.20 -40.47 7.66
CA MET A 18 2.34 -39.70 8.14
C MET A 18 3.05 -39.04 6.97
N GLN A 19 3.23 -37.73 7.04
CA GLN A 19 3.98 -36.98 6.03
C GLN A 19 5.34 -36.57 6.62
N LYS A 20 6.38 -36.73 5.81
CA LYS A 20 7.76 -36.38 6.15
C LYS A 20 8.17 -35.13 5.38
N TYR A 21 8.74 -34.17 6.09
CA TYR A 21 9.24 -32.93 5.53
C TYR A 21 10.72 -32.71 5.89
N ASP A 22 11.51 -32.26 4.92
CA ASP A 22 12.88 -31.87 5.16
C ASP A 22 12.89 -30.50 5.86
N ARG A 23 13.44 -30.44 7.07
CA ARG A 23 13.53 -29.24 7.90
C ARG A 23 14.21 -28.06 7.18
N ASN A 24 15.20 -28.33 6.33
CA ASN A 24 15.96 -27.31 5.60
C ASN A 24 15.17 -26.70 4.44
N LYS A 25 14.02 -27.27 4.09
CA LYS A 25 13.13 -26.78 3.02
C LYS A 25 11.87 -26.08 3.56
N LEU A 26 11.76 -25.93 4.88
CA LEU A 26 10.65 -25.21 5.51
C LEU A 26 10.98 -23.73 5.53
N ASP A 27 9.98 -22.91 5.17
CA ASP A 27 10.04 -21.46 5.32
C ASP A 27 10.03 -21.06 6.81
N ASP A 28 10.40 -19.81 7.11
CA ASP A 28 10.40 -19.22 8.45
C ASP A 28 9.05 -19.37 9.21
N LYS A 29 7.96 -19.58 8.49
CA LYS A 29 6.59 -19.80 9.03
C LYS A 29 6.07 -21.24 8.91
N TRP A 30 6.92 -22.20 8.68
CA TRP A 30 6.63 -23.65 8.69
C TRP A 30 5.33 -24.07 8.00
N SER A 31 5.27 -24.00 6.67
CA SER A 31 4.17 -24.55 5.89
C SER A 31 4.41 -26.05 5.61
N PHE A 32 3.45 -26.92 6.03
CA PHE A 32 3.52 -28.38 5.88
C PHE A 32 2.84 -28.92 4.61
N GLU A 33 2.39 -28.06 3.71
CA GLU A 33 1.79 -28.48 2.45
C GLU A 33 2.85 -28.62 1.35
N LYS A 34 2.70 -29.66 0.52
CA LYS A 34 3.46 -29.73 -0.75
C LYS A 34 3.00 -28.56 -1.62
N VAL A 35 3.79 -27.51 -1.68
CA VAL A 35 3.58 -26.43 -2.64
C VAL A 35 3.89 -27.02 -4.03
N GLU A 36 2.87 -27.17 -4.88
CA GLU A 36 3.14 -27.35 -6.31
C GLU A 36 4.04 -26.20 -6.75
N LYS A 37 5.19 -26.52 -7.36
CA LYS A 37 6.12 -25.49 -7.84
C LYS A 37 5.43 -24.69 -8.94
N LYS A 38 4.71 -23.66 -8.57
CA LYS A 38 4.30 -22.62 -9.50
C LYS A 38 5.56 -21.83 -9.84
N GLU A 39 5.93 -21.84 -11.11
CA GLU A 39 7.21 -21.29 -11.58
C GLU A 39 7.26 -19.75 -11.59
N ARG A 40 6.12 -19.06 -11.36
CA ARG A 40 5.98 -17.61 -11.53
C ARG A 40 5.84 -16.89 -10.21
N HIS A 41 6.82 -16.07 -9.84
CA HIS A 41 6.71 -15.20 -8.70
C HIS A 41 5.90 -13.94 -9.05
N PHE A 42 5.06 -13.50 -8.12
CA PHE A 42 4.24 -12.31 -8.33
C PHE A 42 5.11 -11.06 -8.60
N ASP A 43 6.25 -10.93 -7.92
CA ASP A 43 7.18 -9.81 -8.11
C ASP A 43 7.87 -9.77 -9.49
N ASP A 44 7.90 -10.87 -10.22
CA ASP A 44 8.45 -10.87 -11.60
C ASP A 44 7.60 -10.02 -12.56
N TYR A 45 6.31 -9.93 -12.29
CA TYR A 45 5.31 -9.28 -13.15
C TYR A 45 4.77 -7.97 -12.60
N PHE A 46 4.70 -7.85 -11.28
CA PHE A 46 4.03 -6.74 -10.61
C PHE A 46 4.90 -6.12 -9.53
N GLU A 47 4.85 -4.82 -9.45
CA GLU A 47 5.51 -4.05 -8.39
C GLU A 47 4.50 -3.74 -7.28
N ILE A 48 4.81 -4.15 -6.06
CA ILE A 48 4.01 -3.89 -4.87
C ILE A 48 4.66 -2.76 -4.08
N CYS A 49 3.89 -1.73 -3.77
CA CYS A 49 4.34 -0.57 -3.05
C CYS A 49 3.46 -0.28 -1.82
N ASN A 50 4.07 0.22 -0.77
CA ASN A 50 3.31 0.86 0.30
C ASN A 50 2.63 2.13 -0.23
N SER A 51 1.45 2.45 0.27
CA SER A 51 0.81 3.75 0.05
C SER A 51 1.66 4.90 0.60
N VAL A 52 1.36 6.13 0.21
CA VAL A 52 2.06 7.29 0.78
C VAL A 52 1.88 7.36 2.29
N ALA A 53 2.90 7.81 2.99
CA ALA A 53 2.91 7.90 4.44
C ALA A 53 3.01 9.36 4.91
N THR A 54 1.86 10.01 5.03
CA THR A 54 1.77 11.39 5.54
C THR A 54 2.23 11.48 6.99
N LEU A 55 2.07 10.41 7.77
CA LEU A 55 2.18 10.31 9.23
C LEU A 55 1.25 11.28 9.98
N LEU A 56 0.32 11.92 9.27
CA LEU A 56 -0.75 12.74 9.83
C LEU A 56 -1.85 12.92 8.76
N ASN A 57 -2.60 11.86 8.49
CA ASN A 57 -3.62 11.89 7.42
C ASN A 57 -4.67 13.00 7.64
N GLU A 58 -4.98 13.40 8.87
CA GLU A 58 -5.94 14.46 9.16
C GLU A 58 -5.55 15.82 8.55
N ALA A 59 -4.25 16.11 8.44
CA ALA A 59 -3.75 17.35 7.85
C ALA A 59 -3.73 17.34 6.32
N PHE A 60 -3.72 16.16 5.69
CA PHE A 60 -3.57 16.05 4.25
C PHE A 60 -4.80 15.53 3.53
N LEU A 61 -5.66 14.73 4.20
CA LEU A 61 -6.81 14.06 3.60
C LEU A 61 -8.07 14.89 3.79
N LEU A 62 -8.55 15.50 2.71
CA LEU A 62 -9.76 16.32 2.69
C LEU A 62 -10.97 15.44 2.45
N LYS A 63 -11.82 15.28 3.46
CA LYS A 63 -13.02 14.44 3.41
C LYS A 63 -14.29 15.25 3.18
N LYS A 64 -14.28 16.51 3.58
CA LYS A 64 -15.34 17.50 3.39
C LYS A 64 -14.69 18.73 2.78
N TYR A 65 -15.19 19.17 1.65
CA TYR A 65 -14.66 20.30 0.92
C TYR A 65 -15.69 20.80 -0.09
N GLU A 66 -15.47 22.02 -0.54
CA GLU A 66 -16.13 22.61 -1.69
C GLU A 66 -15.08 22.83 -2.78
N GLU A 67 -15.48 22.74 -4.05
CA GLU A 67 -14.57 22.87 -5.19
C GLU A 67 -14.95 24.09 -6.02
N THR A 68 -13.98 24.95 -6.30
CA THR A 68 -14.07 26.07 -7.22
C THR A 68 -13.14 25.82 -8.42
N ASP A 69 -13.06 26.77 -9.35
CA ASP A 69 -12.16 26.61 -10.52
C ASP A 69 -10.69 26.49 -10.11
N ASP A 70 -10.24 27.32 -9.17
CA ASP A 70 -8.83 27.41 -8.78
C ASP A 70 -8.50 26.82 -7.41
N TYR A 71 -9.49 26.62 -6.54
CA TYR A 71 -9.30 26.28 -5.16
C TYR A 71 -10.19 25.11 -4.71
N ILE A 72 -9.68 24.38 -3.73
CA ILE A 72 -10.45 23.50 -2.86
C ILE A 72 -10.63 24.22 -1.51
N ILE A 73 -11.87 24.39 -1.09
CA ILE A 73 -12.21 25.06 0.18
C ILE A 73 -12.44 23.97 1.21
N ALA A 74 -11.58 23.91 2.21
CA ALA A 74 -11.68 22.97 3.33
C ALA A 74 -11.41 23.70 4.65
N GLU A 75 -12.23 23.45 5.66
CA GLU A 75 -12.13 24.08 7.00
C GLU A 75 -12.01 25.61 6.95
N GLY A 76 -12.64 26.25 5.95
CA GLY A 76 -12.60 27.70 5.76
C GLY A 76 -11.37 28.24 5.01
N PHE A 77 -10.45 27.37 4.59
CA PHE A 77 -9.24 27.74 3.83
C PHE A 77 -9.40 27.45 2.35
N GLN A 78 -8.85 28.32 1.52
CA GLN A 78 -8.73 28.14 0.06
C GLN A 78 -7.38 27.48 -0.23
N ILE A 79 -7.38 26.22 -0.62
CA ILE A 79 -6.17 25.44 -0.94
C ILE A 79 -6.02 25.38 -2.46
N GLU A 80 -4.85 25.69 -2.98
CA GLU A 80 -4.59 25.71 -4.41
C GLU A 80 -4.84 24.34 -5.04
N LYS A 81 -5.78 24.28 -5.98
CA LYS A 81 -6.25 23.04 -6.60
C LYS A 81 -5.13 22.21 -7.24
N LYS A 82 -4.07 22.87 -7.75
CA LYS A 82 -2.90 22.20 -8.34
C LYS A 82 -2.08 21.33 -7.38
N LEU A 83 -2.25 21.51 -6.06
CA LEU A 83 -1.65 20.64 -5.04
C LEU A 83 -2.58 19.50 -4.61
N VAL A 84 -3.82 19.44 -5.11
CA VAL A 84 -4.82 18.52 -4.59
C VAL A 84 -5.15 17.45 -5.62
N TYR A 85 -5.13 16.21 -5.18
CA TYR A 85 -5.39 15.04 -6.02
C TYR A 85 -6.49 14.16 -5.40
N PRO A 86 -7.24 13.39 -6.21
CA PRO A 86 -8.11 12.36 -5.67
C PRO A 86 -7.33 11.37 -4.80
N ALA A 87 -7.88 11.00 -3.66
CA ALA A 87 -7.29 10.06 -2.72
C ALA A 87 -8.00 8.71 -2.80
N ILE A 88 -7.24 7.61 -2.78
CA ILE A 88 -7.80 6.27 -2.88
C ILE A 88 -7.27 5.34 -1.80
N SER A 89 -8.16 4.52 -1.25
CA SER A 89 -7.88 3.32 -0.47
C SER A 89 -9.00 2.33 -0.65
N THR A 90 -8.82 1.08 -0.27
CA THR A 90 -9.89 0.07 -0.36
C THR A 90 -11.15 0.43 0.45
N LYS A 91 -11.00 1.25 1.50
CA LYS A 91 -12.11 1.73 2.34
C LYS A 91 -12.79 2.99 1.80
N SER A 92 -12.24 3.63 0.78
CA SER A 92 -12.72 4.91 0.24
C SER A 92 -13.01 4.90 -1.26
N VAL A 93 -13.07 3.76 -1.90
CA VAL A 93 -13.31 3.62 -3.35
C VAL A 93 -14.57 4.37 -3.81
N ASN A 94 -15.62 4.37 -2.98
CA ASN A 94 -16.87 5.07 -3.29
C ASN A 94 -16.97 6.46 -2.63
N LYS A 95 -15.85 6.99 -2.10
CA LYS A 95 -15.81 8.27 -1.41
C LYS A 95 -14.95 9.25 -2.21
N LYS A 96 -15.47 10.44 -2.42
CA LYS A 96 -14.74 11.51 -3.11
C LYS A 96 -13.79 12.22 -2.15
N TYR A 97 -12.76 11.50 -1.64
CA TYR A 97 -11.73 12.12 -0.82
C TYR A 97 -10.66 12.74 -1.71
N LEU A 98 -10.11 13.85 -1.26
CA LEU A 98 -8.95 14.50 -1.87
C LEU A 98 -7.76 14.45 -0.91
N ILE A 99 -6.56 14.59 -1.45
CA ILE A 99 -5.33 14.65 -0.66
C ILE A 99 -4.45 15.78 -1.15
N ILE A 100 -3.91 16.57 -0.22
CA ILE A 100 -2.89 17.56 -0.52
C ILE A 100 -1.59 16.82 -0.81
N PHE A 101 -1.01 17.07 -1.98
CA PHE A 101 0.26 16.46 -2.43
C PHE A 101 1.29 17.57 -2.62
N PRO A 102 2.06 17.92 -1.57
CA PRO A 102 2.89 19.12 -1.51
C PRO A 102 4.22 18.96 -2.29
N TYR A 103 4.12 18.44 -3.50
CA TYR A 103 5.25 18.18 -4.38
C TYR A 103 4.92 18.56 -5.81
N SER A 104 5.95 18.90 -6.58
CA SER A 104 5.85 18.93 -8.04
C SER A 104 6.19 17.54 -8.61
N TYR A 105 5.60 17.21 -9.77
CA TYR A 105 5.91 15.97 -10.47
C TYR A 105 6.28 16.27 -11.92
N LYS A 106 7.53 16.05 -12.28
CA LYS A 106 8.07 16.33 -13.61
C LYS A 106 8.96 15.20 -14.09
N GLY A 107 8.73 14.74 -15.32
CA GLY A 107 9.56 13.70 -15.94
C GLY A 107 9.58 12.36 -15.17
N GLY A 108 8.51 12.00 -14.47
CA GLY A 108 8.46 10.78 -13.68
C GLY A 108 9.11 10.87 -12.30
N ARG A 109 9.55 12.05 -11.88
CA ARG A 109 10.24 12.29 -10.60
C ARG A 109 9.50 13.34 -9.77
N ILE A 110 9.56 13.14 -8.46
CA ILE A 110 9.13 14.15 -7.48
C ILE A 110 10.18 15.23 -7.36
N ILE A 111 9.72 16.48 -7.34
CA ILE A 111 10.51 17.66 -7.05
C ILE A 111 9.98 18.24 -5.74
N HIS A 112 10.86 18.40 -4.79
CA HIS A 112 10.60 19.03 -3.50
C HIS A 112 10.65 20.55 -3.65
N TYR A 113 9.83 21.24 -2.89
CA TYR A 113 9.93 22.68 -2.71
C TYR A 113 10.76 22.97 -1.47
N ASP A 114 11.55 24.06 -1.49
CA ASP A 114 12.02 24.66 -0.25
C ASP A 114 10.87 25.40 0.47
N VAL A 115 11.08 25.78 1.72
CA VAL A 115 10.01 26.37 2.54
C VAL A 115 9.53 27.70 1.95
N GLU A 116 10.45 28.59 1.57
CA GLU A 116 10.12 29.92 1.04
C GLU A 116 9.39 29.80 -0.30
N GLU A 117 9.85 28.90 -1.16
CA GLU A 117 9.20 28.63 -2.44
C GLU A 117 7.79 28.10 -2.26
N PHE A 118 7.59 27.13 -1.36
CA PHE A 118 6.28 26.55 -1.08
C PHE A 118 5.29 27.60 -0.54
N GLU A 119 5.71 28.37 0.47
CA GLU A 119 4.88 29.39 1.10
C GLU A 119 4.50 30.51 0.13
N ARG A 120 5.43 30.91 -0.73
CA ARG A 120 5.17 31.93 -1.75
C ARG A 120 4.25 31.43 -2.87
N LYS A 121 4.42 30.17 -3.31
CA LYS A 121 3.64 29.60 -4.43
C LYS A 121 2.26 29.12 -4.01
N PHE A 122 2.09 28.71 -2.76
CA PHE A 122 0.90 28.06 -2.23
C PHE A 122 0.49 28.63 -0.87
N PRO A 123 0.19 29.93 -0.82
CA PRO A 123 -0.16 30.57 0.45
C PRO A 123 -1.42 29.98 1.10
N GLY A 124 -2.40 29.54 0.31
CA GLY A 124 -3.61 28.90 0.80
C GLY A 124 -3.34 27.56 1.47
N ALA A 125 -2.61 26.67 0.79
CA ALA A 125 -2.19 25.39 1.36
C ALA A 125 -1.27 25.59 2.57
N THR A 126 -0.40 26.59 2.55
CA THR A 126 0.46 26.95 3.68
C THR A 126 -0.37 27.34 4.90
N ASN A 127 -1.34 28.24 4.74
CA ASN A 127 -2.21 28.67 5.84
C ASN A 127 -3.02 27.52 6.41
N TYR A 128 -3.57 26.66 5.54
CA TYR A 128 -4.29 25.47 5.98
C TYR A 128 -3.37 24.52 6.77
N LEU A 129 -2.20 24.15 6.24
CA LEU A 129 -1.28 23.22 6.90
C LEU A 129 -0.67 23.79 8.18
N ARG A 130 -0.57 25.13 8.33
CA ARG A 130 -0.10 25.78 9.55
C ARG A 130 -1.02 25.54 10.75
N ASN A 131 -2.32 25.30 10.56
CA ASN A 131 -3.20 24.88 11.66
C ASN A 131 -2.80 23.53 12.28
N TYR A 132 -2.07 22.73 11.50
CA TYR A 132 -1.56 21.43 11.94
C TYR A 132 -0.07 21.47 12.30
N TYR A 133 0.56 22.66 12.32
CA TYR A 133 2.02 22.80 12.42
C TYR A 133 2.61 22.08 13.64
N ASP A 134 2.00 22.22 14.81
CA ASP A 134 2.47 21.58 16.04
C ASP A 134 2.50 20.05 15.92
N LYS A 135 1.49 19.47 15.29
CA LYS A 135 1.44 18.02 15.04
C LYS A 135 2.39 17.61 13.93
N LEU A 136 2.49 18.43 12.86
CA LEU A 136 3.36 18.19 11.72
C LEU A 136 4.84 18.25 12.11
N SER A 137 5.23 19.19 12.95
CA SER A 137 6.62 19.35 13.40
C SER A 137 7.07 18.24 14.34
N LYS A 138 6.17 17.70 15.18
CA LYS A 138 6.46 16.63 16.14
C LYS A 138 6.49 15.22 15.56
N ARG A 139 6.08 15.04 14.29
CA ARG A 139 6.11 13.71 13.63
C ARG A 139 7.53 13.16 13.53
N LYS A 140 7.69 11.84 13.65
CA LYS A 140 8.94 11.13 13.33
C LYS A 140 9.13 11.04 11.81
N LYS A 141 9.27 12.20 11.14
CA LYS A 141 9.45 12.30 9.70
C LYS A 141 10.88 11.98 9.25
N ASP A 142 11.07 11.75 7.95
CA ASP A 142 12.41 11.64 7.35
C ASP A 142 13.19 12.94 7.59
N GLN A 143 14.50 12.83 7.83
CA GLN A 143 15.35 13.98 8.20
C GLN A 143 15.29 15.13 7.20
N LYS A 144 15.20 14.81 5.91
CA LYS A 144 15.15 15.81 4.81
C LYS A 144 13.74 16.32 4.51
N ALA A 145 12.69 15.73 5.10
CA ALA A 145 11.33 16.16 4.80
C ALA A 145 11.05 17.51 5.46
N GLN A 146 10.46 18.44 4.70
CA GLN A 146 10.00 19.73 5.20
C GLN A 146 8.76 19.54 6.12
N TRP A 147 8.39 20.57 6.86
CA TRP A 147 7.27 20.50 7.81
C TRP A 147 5.93 20.21 7.11
N PHE A 148 5.75 20.71 5.90
CA PHE A 148 4.54 20.56 5.08
C PHE A 148 4.55 19.29 4.21
N GLU A 149 5.65 18.56 4.12
CA GLU A 149 5.76 17.35 3.30
C GLU A 149 5.20 16.12 4.03
N TYR A 150 5.04 15.03 3.33
CA TYR A 150 4.72 13.74 3.95
C TYR A 150 5.83 13.28 4.88
N GLY A 151 5.47 12.56 5.93
CA GLY A 151 6.45 12.11 6.93
C GLY A 151 7.46 11.10 6.39
N ARG A 152 7.13 10.37 5.32
CA ARG A 152 8.04 9.46 4.62
C ARG A 152 8.01 9.69 3.13
N SER A 153 9.18 9.60 2.50
CA SER A 153 9.37 9.74 1.05
C SER A 153 9.02 8.48 0.26
N GLN A 154 8.64 7.39 0.95
CA GLN A 154 8.30 6.13 0.29
C GLN A 154 7.22 6.31 -0.78
N ALA A 155 7.37 5.60 -1.89
CA ALA A 155 6.41 5.50 -2.98
C ALA A 155 6.12 6.80 -3.77
N LEU A 156 6.57 7.97 -3.37
CA LEU A 156 6.22 9.25 -4.01
C LEU A 156 6.43 9.24 -5.54
N ASN A 157 7.54 8.69 -6.03
CA ASN A 157 7.82 8.60 -7.47
C ASN A 157 6.94 7.58 -8.22
N LYS A 158 6.13 6.78 -7.50
CA LYS A 158 5.39 5.63 -8.05
C LYS A 158 3.88 5.81 -7.99
N VAL A 159 3.38 6.85 -7.31
CA VAL A 159 1.95 7.03 -7.06
C VAL A 159 1.13 7.31 -8.31
N PHE A 160 1.72 7.93 -9.33
CA PHE A 160 1.03 8.23 -10.58
C PHE A 160 1.00 7.03 -11.54
N GLY A 161 -0.04 6.95 -12.36
CA GLY A 161 -0.31 5.83 -13.25
C GLY A 161 -1.41 4.90 -12.73
N ARG A 162 -1.96 4.09 -13.63
CA ARG A 162 -2.98 3.09 -13.27
C ARG A 162 -2.39 2.08 -12.29
N LYS A 163 -3.18 1.70 -11.30
CA LYS A 163 -2.79 0.81 -10.22
C LYS A 163 -3.96 -0.01 -9.69
N LEU A 164 -3.68 -1.02 -8.91
CA LEU A 164 -4.64 -1.63 -7.99
C LEU A 164 -4.34 -1.15 -6.58
N VAL A 165 -5.36 -1.07 -5.73
CA VAL A 165 -5.20 -0.82 -4.28
C VAL A 165 -5.70 -2.03 -3.51
N MET A 166 -4.95 -2.39 -2.47
CA MET A 166 -5.13 -3.60 -1.66
C MET A 166 -4.99 -3.27 -0.17
N PRO A 167 -5.80 -3.86 0.71
CA PRO A 167 -5.65 -3.68 2.16
C PRO A 167 -4.40 -4.42 2.67
N MET A 168 -3.82 -3.92 3.78
CA MET A 168 -2.74 -4.61 4.50
C MET A 168 -3.28 -5.76 5.36
N VAL A 169 -4.51 -5.64 5.85
CA VAL A 169 -5.20 -6.64 6.66
C VAL A 169 -6.35 -7.19 5.83
N ILE A 170 -6.37 -8.50 5.69
CA ILE A 170 -7.34 -9.25 4.89
C ILE A 170 -8.21 -10.04 5.83
N THR A 171 -9.53 -9.89 5.66
CA THR A 171 -10.56 -10.60 6.45
C THR A 171 -11.48 -11.34 5.49
N ASN A 172 -11.61 -12.65 5.65
CA ASN A 172 -12.44 -13.58 4.88
C ASN A 172 -12.14 -13.67 3.37
N SER A 173 -11.79 -12.56 2.72
CA SER A 173 -11.48 -12.53 1.29
C SER A 173 -10.58 -11.35 0.95
N VAL A 174 -9.91 -11.43 -0.20
CA VAL A 174 -9.07 -10.36 -0.71
C VAL A 174 -9.89 -9.46 -1.63
N ASN A 175 -10.05 -8.20 -1.25
CA ASN A 175 -10.79 -7.22 -2.04
C ASN A 175 -9.82 -6.19 -2.63
N ILE A 176 -9.74 -6.13 -3.94
CA ILE A 176 -8.83 -5.26 -4.68
C ILE A 176 -9.61 -4.34 -5.60
N ASN A 177 -9.27 -3.07 -5.59
CA ASN A 177 -9.93 -2.06 -6.40
C ASN A 177 -8.97 -1.42 -7.40
N TYR A 178 -9.49 -1.00 -8.54
CA TYR A 178 -8.73 -0.23 -9.51
C TYR A 178 -8.56 1.20 -9.02
N GLY A 179 -7.35 1.74 -9.16
CA GLY A 179 -7.04 3.14 -8.95
C GLY A 179 -6.67 3.84 -10.26
N GLY A 180 -7.18 5.04 -10.44
CA GLY A 180 -6.95 5.90 -11.59
C GLY A 180 -5.51 6.43 -11.65
N LYS A 181 -5.17 7.07 -12.79
CA LYS A 181 -3.81 7.58 -13.02
C LYS A 181 -3.36 8.60 -11.98
N ASN A 182 -4.26 9.50 -11.58
CA ASN A 182 -3.96 10.63 -10.70
C ASN A 182 -4.43 10.41 -9.25
N GLU A 183 -5.00 9.25 -8.95
CA GLU A 183 -5.42 8.93 -7.59
C GLU A 183 -4.21 8.56 -6.73
N ILE A 184 -4.09 9.20 -5.58
CA ILE A 184 -2.99 8.97 -4.63
C ILE A 184 -3.42 7.93 -3.60
N PRO A 185 -2.75 6.77 -3.53
CA PRO A 185 -3.04 5.75 -2.54
C PRO A 185 -2.51 6.18 -1.16
N TYR A 186 -3.41 6.36 -0.18
CA TYR A 186 -3.07 6.87 1.16
C TYR A 186 -3.16 5.84 2.29
N ALA A 187 -3.62 4.63 1.99
CA ALA A 187 -3.67 3.52 2.96
C ALA A 187 -3.63 2.17 2.25
N GLY A 188 -2.99 1.19 2.87
CA GLY A 188 -2.78 -0.14 2.31
C GLY A 188 -1.59 -0.21 1.37
N TYR A 189 -1.68 -1.07 0.38
CA TYR A 189 -0.70 -1.25 -0.69
C TYR A 189 -1.29 -0.84 -2.02
N PHE A 190 -0.42 -0.49 -2.97
CA PHE A 190 -0.82 -0.41 -4.37
C PHE A 190 0.12 -1.23 -5.25
N ILE A 191 -0.43 -1.70 -6.36
CA ILE A 191 0.22 -2.64 -7.26
C ILE A 191 0.23 -2.06 -8.66
N ARG A 192 1.37 -2.17 -9.33
CA ARG A 192 1.60 -1.72 -10.71
C ARG A 192 2.14 -2.87 -11.53
N CYS A 193 1.90 -2.85 -12.84
CA CYS A 193 2.60 -3.77 -13.74
C CYS A 193 4.07 -3.36 -13.88
N ARG A 194 4.97 -4.34 -13.89
CA ARG A 194 6.34 -4.10 -14.31
C ARG A 194 6.39 -3.91 -15.82
N ARG A 195 7.28 -3.03 -16.27
CA ARG A 195 7.46 -2.77 -17.70
C ARG A 195 7.91 -4.06 -18.39
N GLY A 196 7.24 -4.43 -19.49
CA GLY A 196 7.58 -5.62 -20.26
C GLY A 196 7.17 -6.97 -19.67
N SER A 197 6.44 -7.00 -18.56
CA SER A 197 6.02 -8.24 -17.89
C SER A 197 5.01 -9.09 -18.69
N GLY A 198 4.34 -8.50 -19.69
CA GLY A 198 3.32 -9.21 -20.49
C GLY A 198 1.97 -9.40 -19.79
N LEU A 199 1.88 -9.15 -18.48
CA LEU A 199 0.64 -9.21 -17.68
C LEU A 199 0.06 -7.82 -17.44
N GLN A 200 -1.25 -7.76 -17.22
CA GLN A 200 -2.01 -6.53 -16.97
C GLN A 200 -2.55 -6.48 -15.53
N LEU A 201 -3.02 -5.31 -15.11
CA LEU A 201 -3.62 -5.16 -13.76
C LEU A 201 -4.82 -6.07 -13.54
N LYS A 202 -5.60 -6.40 -14.59
CA LYS A 202 -6.70 -7.37 -14.49
C LYS A 202 -6.21 -8.77 -14.08
N ASP A 203 -5.01 -9.15 -14.56
CA ASP A 203 -4.41 -10.45 -14.24
C ASP A 203 -3.94 -10.45 -12.78
N ALA A 204 -3.28 -9.36 -12.34
CA ALA A 204 -2.92 -9.19 -10.93
C ALA A 204 -4.15 -9.27 -10.01
N LYS A 205 -5.24 -8.60 -10.38
CA LYS A 205 -6.50 -8.65 -9.62
C LYS A 205 -7.02 -10.06 -9.52
N LYS A 206 -7.12 -10.79 -10.64
CA LYS A 206 -7.58 -12.18 -10.68
C LYS A 206 -6.72 -13.11 -9.82
N ILE A 207 -5.39 -12.94 -9.89
CA ILE A 207 -4.42 -13.74 -9.12
C ILE A 207 -4.61 -13.50 -7.62
N LEU A 208 -4.67 -12.24 -7.18
CA LEU A 208 -4.73 -11.88 -5.76
C LEU A 208 -6.13 -12.05 -5.14
N GLU A 209 -7.20 -12.07 -5.93
CA GLU A 209 -8.56 -12.37 -5.45
C GLU A 209 -8.89 -13.87 -5.54
N SER A 210 -7.93 -14.71 -5.94
CA SER A 210 -8.14 -16.16 -6.00
C SER A 210 -8.19 -16.80 -4.62
N PRO A 211 -8.93 -17.89 -4.44
CA PRO A 211 -8.90 -18.69 -3.22
C PRO A 211 -7.48 -19.13 -2.85
N HIS A 212 -6.67 -19.48 -3.85
CA HIS A 212 -5.29 -19.90 -3.64
C HIS A 212 -4.42 -18.81 -2.99
N PHE A 213 -4.59 -17.54 -3.37
CA PHE A 213 -3.89 -16.43 -2.70
C PHE A 213 -4.44 -16.20 -1.29
N TYR A 214 -5.73 -16.35 -1.06
CA TYR A 214 -6.29 -16.25 0.30
C TYR A 214 -5.74 -17.33 1.22
N ASP A 215 -5.65 -18.58 0.75
CA ASP A 215 -5.00 -19.67 1.49
C ASP A 215 -3.54 -19.36 1.80
N TYR A 216 -2.82 -18.77 0.84
CA TYR A 216 -1.46 -18.29 1.04
C TYR A 216 -1.40 -17.22 2.15
N VAL A 217 -2.31 -16.27 2.16
CA VAL A 217 -2.40 -15.22 3.20
C VAL A 217 -2.65 -15.82 4.57
N GLN A 218 -3.50 -16.82 4.69
CA GLN A 218 -3.75 -17.51 5.97
C GLN A 218 -2.51 -18.23 6.50
N LYS A 219 -1.67 -18.77 5.62
CA LYS A 219 -0.45 -19.49 5.98
C LYS A 219 0.73 -18.57 6.30
N HIS A 220 0.89 -17.49 5.57
CA HIS A 220 2.06 -16.61 5.64
C HIS A 220 1.79 -15.27 6.32
N GLY A 221 0.54 -14.85 6.39
CA GLY A 221 0.12 -13.63 7.07
C GLY A 221 0.25 -13.73 8.59
N THR A 222 0.45 -12.59 9.24
CA THR A 222 0.42 -12.50 10.72
C THR A 222 -1.03 -12.34 11.18
N PRO A 223 -1.59 -13.25 12.00
CA PRO A 223 -2.93 -13.11 12.55
C PRO A 223 -3.09 -11.80 13.32
N THR A 224 -4.16 -11.07 13.08
CA THR A 224 -4.55 -9.85 13.82
C THR A 224 -5.83 -10.06 14.62
N THR A 225 -6.72 -10.91 14.11
CA THR A 225 -7.89 -11.46 14.78
C THR A 225 -8.05 -12.92 14.32
N PRO A 226 -8.97 -13.71 14.90
CA PRO A 226 -9.21 -15.10 14.46
C PRO A 226 -9.52 -15.26 12.98
N SER A 227 -10.05 -14.22 12.30
CA SER A 227 -10.43 -14.25 10.88
C SER A 227 -9.68 -13.24 10.01
N SER A 228 -8.68 -12.54 10.55
CA SER A 228 -7.96 -11.47 9.83
C SER A 228 -6.46 -11.66 9.90
N TYR A 229 -5.78 -11.46 8.78
CA TYR A 229 -4.36 -11.66 8.62
C TYR A 229 -3.72 -10.40 8.01
N ARG A 230 -2.64 -9.94 8.61
CA ARG A 230 -1.78 -8.90 8.01
C ARG A 230 -0.77 -9.59 7.10
N ILE A 231 -0.77 -9.24 5.83
CA ILE A 231 0.24 -9.68 4.84
C ILE A 231 1.23 -8.54 4.59
N SER A 232 2.51 -8.84 4.49
CA SER A 232 3.54 -7.84 4.17
C SER A 232 3.77 -7.72 2.66
N VAL A 233 4.43 -6.64 2.24
CA VAL A 233 4.88 -6.48 0.85
C VAL A 233 5.80 -7.63 0.43
N ASP A 234 6.69 -8.06 1.33
CA ASP A 234 7.66 -9.12 1.03
C ASP A 234 7.00 -10.51 0.95
N ASP A 235 5.95 -10.76 1.73
CA ASP A 235 5.14 -11.97 1.57
C ASP A 235 4.45 -11.98 0.18
N ILE A 236 3.86 -10.86 -0.25
CA ILE A 236 3.21 -10.77 -1.57
C ILE A 236 4.22 -10.98 -2.71
N LYS A 237 5.42 -10.43 -2.59
CA LYS A 237 6.48 -10.61 -3.60
C LYS A 237 6.87 -12.08 -3.77
N LYS A 238 6.94 -12.82 -2.67
CA LYS A 238 7.30 -14.25 -2.65
C LYS A 238 6.17 -15.17 -3.15
N TYR A 239 4.95 -14.65 -3.29
CA TYR A 239 3.82 -15.45 -3.74
C TYR A 239 4.04 -16.01 -5.14
N LYS A 240 3.78 -17.30 -5.30
CA LYS A 240 3.88 -18.04 -6.57
C LYS A 240 2.49 -18.43 -7.06
N PHE A 241 2.24 -18.28 -8.36
CA PHE A 241 0.96 -18.57 -8.99
C PHE A 241 1.10 -19.36 -10.28
#